data_90e74c350812276df8b2a6a95741ec8f
#
_entry.id   90e74c350812276df8b2a6a95741ec8f
#
_cell.length_a   1.000
_cell.length_b   1.000
_cell.length_c   1.000
_cell.angle_alpha   90.00
_cell.angle_beta   90.00
_cell.angle_gamma   90.00
#
_symmetry.space_group_name_H-M   'P 1'
#
loop_
_entity.id
_entity.type
_entity.pdbx_description
1 polymer ?
#
loop_
_entity_poly.entity_id
_entity_poly.type
_entity_poly.pdbx_seq_one_letter_code
_entity_poly.pdbx_strand_id
1 'polypeptide(L)'
;MQIAQILANYSLGEADILRRAMGKKIKSEMDDQKERFVNGALGNGIQKDKANYIFDLVAKFAGYGFNKSHAAAYALIAYQTAYLKAHYPEYFLTASMTMDIENTDKLSVFANECKRMGIKILPPSINHSLMQFRLI
;
A
#
# COMPACT_ATOMS: atom_id res chain seq x y z
N MET A 1 0.46 10.41 13.13
CA MET A 1 -0.58 11.43 13.43
C MET A 1 -0.96 11.41 14.92
N GLN A 2 -1.39 10.28 15.50
CA GLN A 2 -1.79 10.19 16.92
C GLN A 2 -0.71 10.68 17.90
N ILE A 3 0.56 10.33 17.68
CA ILE A 3 1.67 10.82 18.53
C ILE A 3 1.69 12.34 18.58
N ALA A 4 1.59 13.03 17.44
CA ALA A 4 1.59 14.49 17.39
C ALA A 4 0.36 15.10 18.09
N GLN A 5 -0.80 14.48 17.92
CA GLN A 5 -2.03 14.93 18.57
C GLN A 5 -1.95 14.79 20.10
N ILE A 6 -1.55 13.61 20.59
CA ILE A 6 -1.55 13.30 22.01
C ILE A 6 -0.40 14.03 22.75
N LEU A 7 0.79 14.04 22.17
CA LEU A 7 1.97 14.56 22.86
C LEU A 7 2.19 16.07 22.63
N ALA A 8 1.78 16.62 21.49
CA ALA A 8 2.09 17.99 21.10
C ALA A 8 0.85 18.83 20.72
N ASN A 9 -0.35 18.38 21.09
CA ASN A 9 -1.62 19.09 20.87
C ASN A 9 -1.87 19.49 19.41
N TYR A 10 -1.50 18.62 18.47
CA TYR A 10 -1.84 18.84 17.07
C TYR A 10 -3.34 18.61 16.85
N SER A 11 -3.97 19.50 16.11
CA SER A 11 -5.24 19.18 15.47
C SER A 11 -5.07 18.10 14.41
N LEU A 12 -6.17 17.51 13.95
CA LEU A 12 -6.11 16.50 12.88
C LEU A 12 -5.51 17.08 11.58
N GLY A 13 -5.86 18.33 11.25
CA GLY A 13 -5.32 19.05 10.09
C GLY A 13 -3.82 19.31 10.19
N GLU A 14 -3.34 19.80 11.35
CA GLU A 14 -1.90 20.00 11.59
C GLU A 14 -1.13 18.67 11.53
N ALA A 15 -1.67 17.60 12.10
CA ALA A 15 -1.06 16.27 12.04
C ALA A 15 -0.97 15.74 10.60
N ASP A 16 -1.91 16.11 9.71
CA ASP A 16 -1.81 15.77 8.30
C ASP A 16 -0.76 16.62 7.57
N ILE A 17 -0.61 17.89 7.91
CA ILE A 17 0.49 18.75 7.41
C ILE A 17 1.85 18.14 7.79
N LEU A 18 2.03 17.77 9.06
CA LEU A 18 3.22 17.06 9.53
C LEU A 18 3.49 15.77 8.71
N ARG A 19 2.47 14.97 8.50
CA ARG A 19 2.60 13.74 7.69
C ARG A 19 3.06 14.03 6.26
N ARG A 20 2.54 15.09 5.63
CA ARG A 20 2.95 15.50 4.27
C ARG A 20 4.39 16.02 4.24
N ALA A 21 4.77 16.86 5.20
CA ALA A 21 6.15 17.36 5.33
C ALA A 21 7.15 16.21 5.46
N MET A 22 6.83 15.23 6.29
CA MET A 22 7.61 14.00 6.46
C MET A 22 7.72 13.19 5.15
N GLY A 23 6.63 13.06 4.40
CA GLY A 23 6.61 12.34 3.12
C GLY A 23 7.44 13.01 2.03
N LYS A 24 7.43 14.34 1.97
CA LYS A 24 8.18 15.14 0.98
C LYS A 24 9.67 15.28 1.30
N LYS A 25 10.07 15.07 2.56
CA LYS A 25 11.46 15.21 3.07
C LYS A 25 12.07 16.59 2.81
N ILE A 26 11.26 17.66 2.80
CA ILE A 26 11.73 19.03 2.64
C ILE A 26 12.26 19.51 4.00
N LYS A 27 13.54 19.82 4.07
CA LYS A 27 14.22 20.12 5.33
C LYS A 27 13.60 21.31 6.06
N SER A 28 13.29 22.42 5.38
CA SER A 28 12.68 23.60 6.00
C SER A 28 11.31 23.28 6.61
N GLU A 29 10.45 22.56 5.89
CA GLU A 29 9.14 22.15 6.41
C GLU A 29 9.28 21.23 7.64
N MET A 30 10.33 20.41 7.67
CA MET A 30 10.61 19.52 8.81
C MET A 30 11.13 20.27 10.02
N ASP A 31 11.95 21.31 9.82
CA ASP A 31 12.48 22.15 10.90
C ASP A 31 11.33 22.94 11.57
N ASP A 32 10.43 23.52 10.78
CA ASP A 32 9.22 24.21 11.28
C ASP A 32 8.31 23.25 12.08
N GLN A 33 8.11 22.04 11.56
CA GLN A 33 7.32 21.02 12.24
C GLN A 33 7.98 20.53 13.53
N LYS A 34 9.32 20.49 13.59
CA LYS A 34 10.04 20.12 14.79
C LYS A 34 9.84 21.16 15.89
N GLU A 35 9.98 22.43 15.55
CA GLU A 35 9.74 23.53 16.49
C GLU A 35 8.30 23.51 17.02
N ARG A 36 7.32 23.38 16.13
CA ARG A 36 5.90 23.28 16.50
C ARG A 36 5.62 22.09 17.43
N PHE A 37 6.21 20.92 17.13
CA PHE A 37 6.04 19.71 17.94
C PHE A 37 6.64 19.88 19.33
N VAL A 38 7.88 20.38 19.43
CA VAL A 38 8.57 20.57 20.70
C VAL A 38 7.82 21.57 21.58
N ASN A 39 7.37 22.70 21.01
CA ASN A 39 6.60 23.70 21.75
C ASN A 39 5.27 23.13 22.27
N GLY A 40 4.56 22.35 21.46
CA GLY A 40 3.33 21.67 21.89
C GLY A 40 3.57 20.64 23.00
N ALA A 41 4.66 19.88 22.88
CA ALA A 41 5.04 18.87 23.88
C ALA A 41 5.45 19.50 25.23
N LEU A 42 6.14 20.64 25.19
CA LEU A 42 6.47 21.43 26.40
C LEU A 42 5.19 21.89 27.12
N GLY A 43 4.18 22.33 26.38
CA GLY A 43 2.87 22.69 26.91
C GLY A 43 2.15 21.53 27.63
N ASN A 44 2.48 20.29 27.27
CA ASN A 44 2.00 19.07 27.93
C ASN A 44 2.95 18.55 29.03
N GLY A 45 3.93 19.34 29.47
CA GLY A 45 4.85 18.98 30.53
C GLY A 45 5.96 17.99 30.12
N ILE A 46 6.17 17.77 28.82
CA ILE A 46 7.24 16.90 28.33
C ILE A 46 8.55 17.71 28.26
N GLN A 47 9.62 17.19 28.82
CA GLN A 47 10.93 17.84 28.79
C GLN A 47 11.44 18.02 27.33
N LYS A 48 12.13 19.14 27.09
CA LYS A 48 12.62 19.55 25.76
C LYS A 48 13.44 18.44 25.06
N ASP A 49 14.38 17.85 25.78
CA ASP A 49 15.25 16.81 25.22
C ASP A 49 14.47 15.57 24.84
N LYS A 50 13.49 15.19 25.66
CA LYS A 50 12.59 14.07 25.37
C LYS A 50 11.69 14.35 24.17
N ALA A 51 11.16 15.57 24.05
CA ALA A 51 10.35 15.99 22.93
C ALA A 51 11.15 15.96 21.61
N ASN A 52 12.36 16.48 21.61
CA ASN A 52 13.28 16.41 20.47
C ASN A 52 13.57 14.96 20.08
N TYR A 53 13.93 14.11 21.04
CA TYR A 53 14.20 12.70 20.81
C TYR A 53 13.01 11.98 20.17
N ILE A 54 11.80 12.21 20.69
CA ILE A 54 10.57 11.61 20.13
C ILE A 54 10.34 12.09 18.69
N PHE A 55 10.50 13.41 18.44
CA PHE A 55 10.34 13.94 17.09
C PHE A 55 11.35 13.33 16.12
N ASP A 56 12.61 13.21 16.52
CA ASP A 56 13.66 12.63 15.67
C ASP A 56 13.38 11.14 15.35
N LEU A 57 12.85 10.37 16.29
CA LEU A 57 12.39 9.02 16.04
C LEU A 57 11.24 8.98 15.04
N VAL A 58 10.24 9.85 15.22
CA VAL A 58 9.09 9.95 14.32
C VAL A 58 9.53 10.37 12.92
N ALA A 59 10.42 11.35 12.82
CA ALA A 59 10.97 11.81 11.54
C ALA A 59 11.79 10.72 10.83
N LYS A 60 12.61 9.98 11.57
CA LYS A 60 13.37 8.84 11.03
C LYS A 60 12.44 7.73 10.51
N PHE A 61 11.37 7.45 11.23
CA PHE A 61 10.39 6.42 10.85
C PHE A 61 9.47 6.88 9.70
N ALA A 62 9.26 8.19 9.53
CA ALA A 62 8.33 8.75 8.54
C ALA A 62 8.64 8.36 7.09
N GLY A 63 9.91 8.09 6.78
CA GLY A 63 10.31 7.56 5.47
C GLY A 63 9.78 6.16 5.16
N TYR A 64 9.30 5.43 6.17
CA TYR A 64 8.75 4.08 6.09
C TYR A 64 7.27 4.01 6.53
N GLY A 65 6.71 5.13 7.00
CA GLY A 65 5.33 5.20 7.47
C GLY A 65 4.34 4.99 6.32
N PHE A 66 3.48 3.99 6.45
CA PHE A 66 2.41 3.71 5.49
C PHE A 66 1.03 3.85 6.15
N ASN A 67 0.05 4.31 5.37
CA ASN A 67 -1.31 4.48 5.89
C ASN A 67 -1.91 3.12 6.27
N LYS A 68 -2.20 2.93 7.57
CA LYS A 68 -2.76 1.69 8.10
C LYS A 68 -4.08 1.32 7.45
N SER A 69 -4.95 2.28 7.20
CA SER A 69 -6.25 2.03 6.56
C SER A 69 -6.07 1.51 5.13
N HIS A 70 -5.11 2.10 4.39
CA HIS A 70 -4.76 1.61 3.06
C HIS A 70 -4.16 0.21 3.13
N ALA A 71 -3.22 -0.03 4.04
CA ALA A 71 -2.61 -1.35 4.23
C ALA A 71 -3.65 -2.42 4.57
N ALA A 72 -4.62 -2.13 5.44
CA ALA A 72 -5.66 -3.07 5.83
C ALA A 72 -6.58 -3.45 4.65
N ALA A 73 -6.99 -2.46 3.85
CA ALA A 73 -7.81 -2.70 2.68
C ALA A 73 -7.08 -3.55 1.63
N TYR A 74 -5.82 -3.21 1.33
CA TYR A 74 -5.02 -3.99 0.38
C TYR A 74 -4.63 -5.37 0.90
N ALA A 75 -4.42 -5.54 2.20
CA ALA A 75 -4.19 -6.85 2.79
C ALA A 75 -5.37 -7.80 2.59
N LEU A 76 -6.60 -7.30 2.69
CA LEU A 76 -7.81 -8.07 2.41
C LEU A 76 -7.85 -8.51 0.94
N ILE A 77 -7.62 -7.59 0.00
CA ILE A 77 -7.59 -7.90 -1.44
C ILE A 77 -6.49 -8.92 -1.74
N ALA A 78 -5.29 -8.72 -1.18
CA ALA A 78 -4.16 -9.64 -1.35
C ALA A 78 -4.50 -11.05 -0.83
N TYR A 79 -5.15 -11.14 0.31
CA TYR A 79 -5.63 -12.42 0.84
C TYR A 79 -6.66 -13.07 -0.09
N GLN A 80 -7.68 -12.31 -0.53
CA GLN A 80 -8.72 -12.83 -1.42
C GLN A 80 -8.15 -13.33 -2.74
N THR A 81 -7.24 -12.59 -3.37
CA THR A 81 -6.60 -12.99 -4.62
C THR A 81 -5.71 -14.22 -4.44
N ALA A 82 -4.96 -14.30 -3.34
CA ALA A 82 -4.18 -15.48 -2.99
C ALA A 82 -5.05 -16.71 -2.73
N TYR A 83 -6.16 -16.53 -2.02
CA TYR A 83 -7.14 -17.59 -1.75
C TYR A 83 -7.76 -18.12 -3.06
N LEU A 84 -8.22 -17.21 -3.93
CA LEU A 84 -8.80 -17.60 -5.22
C LEU A 84 -7.77 -18.33 -6.10
N LYS A 85 -6.54 -17.87 -6.15
CA LYS A 85 -5.48 -18.53 -6.89
C LYS A 85 -5.15 -19.92 -6.34
N ALA A 86 -5.19 -20.10 -5.01
CA ALA A 86 -4.87 -21.38 -4.38
C ALA A 86 -5.99 -22.43 -4.52
N HIS A 87 -7.25 -22.02 -4.43
CA HIS A 87 -8.38 -22.91 -4.40
C HIS A 87 -9.16 -23.01 -5.72
N TYR A 88 -9.03 -21.98 -6.57
CA TYR A 88 -9.75 -21.88 -7.85
C TYR A 88 -8.83 -21.33 -8.94
N PRO A 89 -7.66 -21.96 -9.18
CA PRO A 89 -6.61 -21.40 -10.04
C PRO A 89 -7.07 -21.20 -11.48
N GLU A 90 -7.89 -22.09 -12.03
CA GLU A 90 -8.39 -21.99 -13.40
C GLU A 90 -9.25 -20.73 -13.58
N TYR A 91 -10.14 -20.47 -12.62
CA TYR A 91 -11.01 -19.28 -12.64
C TYR A 91 -10.21 -18.01 -12.45
N PHE A 92 -9.27 -18.01 -11.50
CA PHE A 92 -8.42 -16.86 -11.19
C PHE A 92 -7.55 -16.47 -12.40
N LEU A 93 -6.90 -17.45 -13.04
CA LEU A 93 -6.03 -17.21 -14.19
C LEU A 93 -6.82 -16.82 -15.43
N THR A 94 -7.99 -17.44 -15.66
CA THR A 94 -8.90 -17.06 -16.76
C THR A 94 -9.34 -15.60 -16.63
N ALA A 95 -9.75 -15.16 -15.43
CA ALA A 95 -10.12 -13.78 -15.18
C ALA A 95 -8.93 -12.83 -15.36
N SER A 96 -7.77 -13.18 -14.82
CA SER A 96 -6.54 -12.38 -14.94
C SER A 96 -6.11 -12.20 -16.41
N MET A 97 -6.12 -13.25 -17.19
CA MET A 97 -5.79 -13.20 -18.63
C MET A 97 -6.81 -12.38 -19.41
N THR A 98 -8.10 -12.46 -19.05
CA THR A 98 -9.15 -11.66 -19.68
C THR A 98 -8.98 -10.17 -19.40
N MET A 99 -8.65 -9.80 -18.16
CA MET A 99 -8.44 -8.40 -17.76
C MET A 99 -7.20 -7.77 -18.41
N ASP A 100 -6.17 -8.56 -18.65
CA ASP A 100 -4.91 -8.12 -19.26
C ASP A 100 -4.76 -8.57 -20.74
N ILE A 101 -5.88 -8.81 -21.45
CA ILE A 101 -5.88 -9.41 -22.80
C ILE A 101 -5.06 -8.63 -23.82
N GLU A 102 -4.93 -7.33 -23.66
CA GLU A 102 -4.14 -6.45 -24.53
C GLU A 102 -2.64 -6.41 -24.16
N ASN A 103 -2.26 -7.03 -23.03
CA ASN A 103 -0.88 -7.00 -22.53
C ASN A 103 -0.20 -8.36 -22.76
N THR A 104 0.49 -8.47 -23.88
CA THR A 104 1.16 -9.72 -24.30
C THR A 104 2.22 -10.20 -23.29
N ASP A 105 2.94 -9.29 -22.65
CA ASP A 105 3.96 -9.63 -21.65
C ASP A 105 3.32 -10.31 -20.43
N LYS A 106 2.23 -9.74 -19.92
CA LYS A 106 1.47 -10.35 -18.82
C LYS A 106 0.81 -11.66 -19.22
N LEU A 107 0.26 -11.74 -20.43
CA LEU A 107 -0.30 -13.00 -20.94
C LEU A 107 0.75 -14.11 -20.99
N SER A 108 1.97 -13.79 -21.39
CA SER A 108 3.09 -14.76 -21.37
C SER A 108 3.39 -15.24 -19.96
N VAL A 109 3.40 -14.34 -18.96
CA VAL A 109 3.58 -14.70 -17.54
C VAL A 109 2.47 -15.63 -17.06
N PHE A 110 1.21 -15.29 -17.35
CA PHE A 110 0.07 -16.13 -16.95
C PHE A 110 0.05 -17.49 -17.66
N ALA A 111 0.45 -17.54 -18.94
CA ALA A 111 0.56 -18.80 -19.66
C ALA A 111 1.61 -19.74 -19.05
N ASN A 112 2.76 -19.18 -18.66
CA ASN A 112 3.79 -19.95 -17.96
C ASN A 112 3.31 -20.42 -16.58
N GLU A 113 2.54 -19.61 -15.88
CA GLU A 113 1.96 -20.00 -14.59
C GLU A 113 0.89 -21.10 -14.76
N CYS A 114 0.04 -21.01 -15.77
CA CYS A 114 -0.90 -22.08 -16.12
C CYS A 114 -0.14 -23.40 -16.33
N LYS A 115 0.93 -23.38 -17.14
CA LYS A 115 1.76 -24.55 -17.39
C LYS A 115 2.36 -25.12 -16.10
N ARG A 116 2.89 -24.26 -15.22
CA ARG A 116 3.45 -24.65 -13.92
C ARG A 116 2.43 -25.33 -13.02
N MET A 117 1.17 -24.88 -13.08
CA MET A 117 0.06 -25.42 -12.28
C MET A 117 -0.68 -26.58 -12.95
N GLY A 118 -0.23 -27.05 -14.11
CA GLY A 118 -0.85 -28.14 -14.85
C GLY A 118 -2.15 -27.78 -15.56
N ILE A 119 -2.46 -26.47 -15.70
CA ILE A 119 -3.64 -25.99 -16.38
C ILE A 119 -3.37 -25.88 -17.87
N LYS A 120 -4.18 -26.55 -18.66
CA LYS A 120 -4.02 -26.58 -20.11
C LYS A 120 -4.69 -25.37 -20.75
N ILE A 121 -3.93 -24.58 -21.51
CA ILE A 121 -4.46 -23.53 -22.38
C ILE A 121 -4.65 -24.13 -23.78
N LEU A 122 -5.85 -24.03 -24.30
CA LEU A 122 -6.18 -24.52 -25.64
C LEU A 122 -5.98 -23.41 -26.67
N PRO A 123 -5.58 -23.73 -27.90
CA PRO A 123 -5.50 -22.75 -28.97
C PRO A 123 -6.91 -22.20 -29.31
N PRO A 124 -7.00 -21.01 -29.91
CA PRO A 124 -8.27 -20.47 -30.38
C PRO A 124 -8.97 -21.43 -31.35
N SER A 125 -10.28 -21.57 -31.19
CA SER A 125 -11.15 -22.38 -32.03
C SER A 125 -12.35 -21.57 -32.50
N ILE A 126 -12.61 -21.56 -33.79
CA ILE A 126 -13.73 -20.83 -34.38
C ILE A 126 -15.11 -21.29 -33.82
N ASN A 127 -15.20 -22.53 -33.37
CA ASN A 127 -16.44 -23.12 -32.84
C ASN A 127 -16.62 -22.88 -31.34
N HIS A 128 -15.55 -22.61 -30.58
CA HIS A 128 -15.58 -22.64 -29.13
C HIS A 128 -15.04 -21.36 -28.49
N SER A 129 -14.22 -20.56 -29.19
CA SER A 129 -13.63 -19.36 -28.61
C SER A 129 -14.59 -18.17 -28.65
N LEU A 130 -14.50 -17.35 -27.63
CA LEU A 130 -15.13 -16.02 -27.53
C LEU A 130 -14.04 -14.95 -27.55
N MET A 131 -14.43 -13.67 -27.42
CA MET A 131 -13.46 -12.57 -27.30
C MET A 131 -12.64 -12.63 -26.00
N GLN A 132 -13.11 -13.36 -25.01
CA GLN A 132 -12.50 -13.47 -23.70
C GLN A 132 -12.00 -14.90 -23.44
N PHE A 133 -11.04 -15.04 -22.54
CA PHE A 133 -10.68 -16.36 -22.02
C PHE A 133 -11.86 -16.94 -21.25
N ARG A 134 -12.07 -18.24 -21.37
CA ARG A 134 -13.12 -18.97 -20.66
C ARG A 134 -12.68 -20.39 -20.32
N LEU A 135 -13.31 -20.96 -19.32
CA LEU A 135 -13.21 -22.39 -19.01
C LEU A 135 -14.12 -23.20 -19.96
N ILE A 136 -13.65 -24.35 -20.38
CA ILE A 136 -14.38 -25.32 -21.19
C ILE A 136 -14.15 -26.72 -20.63
#